data_f54c1ed708ffd0ef0de58162a8ed3784
#
_entry.id   f54c1ed708ffd0ef0de58162a8ed3784
#
_cell.length_a   1.000
_cell.length_b   1.000
_cell.length_c   1.000
_cell.angle_alpha   90.00
_cell.angle_beta   90.00
_cell.angle_gamma   90.00
#
_symmetry.space_group_name_H-M   'P 1'
#
loop_
_entity.id
_entity.type
_entity.pdbx_description
1 polymer ?
#
loop_
_entity_poly.entity_id
_entity_poly.type
_entity_poly.pdbx_seq_one_letter_code
_entity_poly.pdbx_strand_id
1 'polypeptide(L)'
;MWVPFNEGWGQYDTARIAEQTKKLDPTRLVNSASGWTDRGVGDVHDIHSYPGPSAPPVEEARAIVLGEFGGLGLPVRGHTWQDERNWGYRSYETREALTDAYLVLIGNLRPLIGGGLSAAVYTQTTDVEIEVNGLLTYDRAMIKMDAAKVRAANEKLYLPPPIIRTVVPTSQDEGQVWRYTTSEPADGWQADEFDDTGWQIGKGGFGTENTPGTVVRTKWDSSDIWLRRSFDLGGNIPPELHLSIHHDEDAKVYINGTPVADVKGYTTGYVQIPLGEKARAALKPNLNRLAVHCHQTGGGQYIDVGLVSITERT
;
A
#
# COMPACT_ATOMS: atom_id res chain seq x y z
N MET A 1 -21.36 -12.17 7.40
CA MET A 1 -20.68 -12.94 6.37
C MET A 1 -20.15 -14.23 6.99
N TRP A 2 -20.16 -15.34 6.25
CA TRP A 2 -19.54 -16.60 6.67
C TRP A 2 -18.16 -16.72 6.04
N VAL A 3 -17.18 -17.21 6.81
CA VAL A 3 -15.79 -17.39 6.39
C VAL A 3 -15.38 -18.83 6.74
N PRO A 4 -15.59 -19.81 5.83
CA PRO A 4 -15.27 -21.22 6.10
C PRO A 4 -13.79 -21.50 6.29
N PHE A 5 -12.91 -20.77 5.59
CA PHE A 5 -11.46 -20.95 5.63
C PHE A 5 -10.76 -19.62 5.81
N ASN A 6 -9.68 -19.63 6.59
CA ASN A 6 -8.78 -18.49 6.77
C ASN A 6 -7.41 -18.80 6.16
N GLU A 7 -6.90 -17.90 5.30
CA GLU A 7 -5.55 -17.92 4.75
C GLU A 7 -5.14 -19.24 4.07
N GLY A 8 -6.10 -19.98 3.55
CA GLY A 8 -5.85 -21.29 2.95
C GLY A 8 -5.59 -22.42 3.95
N TRP A 9 -5.54 -22.15 5.24
CA TRP A 9 -5.33 -23.18 6.27
C TRP A 9 -6.47 -24.20 6.30
N GLY A 10 -6.12 -25.48 6.09
CA GLY A 10 -7.09 -26.57 6.06
C GLY A 10 -8.09 -26.50 4.89
N GLN A 11 -7.86 -25.68 3.89
CA GLN A 11 -8.76 -25.49 2.75
C GLN A 11 -8.85 -26.76 1.90
N TYR A 12 -10.08 -27.22 1.66
CA TYR A 12 -10.39 -28.35 0.79
C TYR A 12 -11.78 -28.18 0.19
N ASP A 13 -12.03 -28.77 -0.99
CA ASP A 13 -13.33 -28.75 -1.67
C ASP A 13 -14.03 -27.40 -1.64
N THR A 14 -13.30 -26.29 -1.79
CA THR A 14 -13.72 -24.92 -1.49
C THR A 14 -15.06 -24.56 -2.13
N ALA A 15 -15.25 -24.91 -3.39
CA ALA A 15 -16.50 -24.64 -4.12
C ALA A 15 -17.71 -25.32 -3.46
N ARG A 16 -17.57 -26.60 -3.13
CA ARG A 16 -18.63 -27.38 -2.46
C ARG A 16 -18.95 -26.84 -1.06
N ILE A 17 -17.91 -26.49 -0.29
CA ILE A 17 -18.11 -25.94 1.07
C ILE A 17 -18.76 -24.56 1.00
N ALA A 18 -18.33 -23.68 0.09
CA ALA A 18 -18.96 -22.37 -0.10
C ALA A 18 -20.43 -22.50 -0.51
N GLU A 19 -20.76 -23.38 -1.45
CA GLU A 19 -22.14 -23.67 -1.86
C GLU A 19 -22.99 -24.23 -0.70
N GLN A 20 -22.44 -25.17 0.05
CA GLN A 20 -23.13 -25.75 1.23
C GLN A 20 -23.38 -24.68 2.30
N THR A 21 -22.39 -23.82 2.57
CA THR A 21 -22.54 -22.71 3.53
C THR A 21 -23.66 -21.77 3.08
N LYS A 22 -23.68 -21.42 1.79
CA LYS A 22 -24.74 -20.56 1.22
C LYS A 22 -26.13 -21.21 1.27
N LYS A 23 -26.23 -22.54 1.11
CA LYS A 23 -27.50 -23.27 1.23
C LYS A 23 -28.00 -23.30 2.67
N LEU A 24 -27.09 -23.42 3.66
CA LEU A 24 -27.44 -23.42 5.08
C LEU A 24 -27.90 -22.02 5.54
N ASP A 25 -27.29 -20.97 5.04
CA ASP A 25 -27.71 -19.60 5.34
C ASP A 25 -27.64 -18.71 4.09
N PRO A 26 -28.72 -18.66 3.29
CA PRO A 26 -28.75 -17.84 2.09
C PRO A 26 -28.80 -16.32 2.36
N THR A 27 -29.03 -15.92 3.63
CA THR A 27 -29.18 -14.51 4.00
C THR A 27 -27.86 -13.76 4.14
N ARG A 28 -26.73 -14.49 4.22
CA ARG A 28 -25.40 -13.90 4.41
C ARG A 28 -24.48 -14.15 3.23
N LEU A 29 -23.54 -13.24 3.05
CA LEU A 29 -22.45 -13.41 2.10
C LEU A 29 -21.51 -14.52 2.59
N VAL A 30 -20.85 -15.19 1.64
CA VAL A 30 -19.82 -16.19 1.87
C VAL A 30 -18.49 -15.70 1.31
N ASN A 31 -17.51 -15.54 2.18
CA ASN A 31 -16.11 -15.39 1.86
C ASN A 31 -15.47 -16.78 1.89
N SER A 32 -15.25 -17.38 0.74
CA SER A 32 -14.91 -18.80 0.61
C SER A 32 -13.58 -19.16 1.30
N ALA A 33 -12.59 -18.27 1.20
CA ALA A 33 -11.36 -18.27 1.95
C ALA A 33 -10.90 -16.82 2.12
N SER A 34 -10.79 -16.34 3.35
CA SER A 34 -10.26 -15.00 3.59
C SER A 34 -8.74 -14.97 3.36
N GLY A 35 -8.28 -13.91 2.71
CA GLY A 35 -6.85 -13.68 2.46
C GLY A 35 -6.30 -14.43 1.27
N TRP A 36 -5.63 -15.54 1.51
CA TRP A 36 -4.86 -16.22 0.46
C TRP A 36 -5.61 -17.41 -0.14
N THR A 37 -5.08 -17.89 -1.27
CA THR A 37 -5.56 -19.10 -1.93
C THR A 37 -7.00 -18.96 -2.42
N ASP A 38 -7.33 -17.83 -3.06
CA ASP A 38 -8.62 -17.66 -3.72
C ASP A 38 -8.86 -18.78 -4.76
N ARG A 39 -10.06 -19.33 -4.77
CA ARG A 39 -10.52 -20.37 -5.70
C ARG A 39 -11.62 -19.89 -6.65
N GLY A 40 -11.84 -18.57 -6.73
CA GLY A 40 -12.80 -17.98 -7.65
C GLY A 40 -14.27 -18.25 -7.29
N VAL A 41 -14.58 -18.57 -6.02
CA VAL A 41 -15.93 -18.89 -5.56
C VAL A 41 -16.32 -18.05 -4.34
N GLY A 42 -17.61 -18.01 -4.02
CA GLY A 42 -18.15 -17.16 -2.96
C GLY A 42 -18.61 -15.80 -3.49
N ASP A 43 -19.03 -14.94 -2.57
CA ASP A 43 -19.61 -13.62 -2.90
C ASP A 43 -18.55 -12.49 -2.94
N VAL A 44 -17.35 -12.74 -2.41
CA VAL A 44 -16.27 -11.75 -2.31
C VAL A 44 -14.94 -12.33 -2.75
N HIS A 45 -14.07 -11.47 -3.28
CA HIS A 45 -12.63 -11.74 -3.45
C HIS A 45 -11.89 -10.99 -2.35
N ASP A 46 -11.29 -11.73 -1.44
CA ASP A 46 -10.63 -11.23 -0.24
C ASP A 46 -9.12 -11.39 -0.34
N ILE A 47 -8.40 -10.39 0.14
CA ILE A 47 -6.97 -10.47 0.38
C ILE A 47 -6.62 -10.02 1.79
N HIS A 48 -5.50 -10.52 2.34
CA HIS A 48 -4.84 -10.00 3.53
C HIS A 48 -3.56 -9.25 3.14
N SER A 49 -3.31 -8.10 3.74
CA SER A 49 -2.18 -7.24 3.39
C SER A 49 -1.67 -6.50 4.62
N TYR A 50 -0.47 -6.87 5.08
CA TYR A 50 0.14 -6.30 6.28
C TYR A 50 1.45 -5.55 6.01
N PRO A 51 1.57 -4.27 6.44
CA PRO A 51 0.52 -3.48 7.09
C PRO A 51 -0.56 -3.01 6.10
N GLY A 52 -0.34 -3.07 4.80
CA GLY A 52 -1.27 -2.61 3.78
C GLY A 52 -1.46 -1.08 3.78
N PRO A 53 -2.65 -0.57 3.38
CA PRO A 53 -3.70 -1.33 2.73
C PRO A 53 -3.40 -1.61 1.25
N SER A 54 -4.06 -2.62 0.69
CA SER A 54 -4.08 -2.89 -0.76
C SER A 54 -5.46 -3.41 -1.18
N ALA A 55 -5.67 -3.62 -2.46
CA ALA A 55 -6.92 -4.16 -2.97
C ALA A 55 -6.64 -5.17 -4.10
N PRO A 56 -7.41 -6.26 -4.20
CA PRO A 56 -7.34 -7.13 -5.36
C PRO A 56 -7.90 -6.43 -6.60
N PRO A 57 -7.63 -6.94 -7.81
CA PRO A 57 -8.28 -6.45 -9.02
C PRO A 57 -9.80 -6.49 -8.92
N VAL A 58 -10.48 -5.48 -9.49
CA VAL A 58 -11.95 -5.43 -9.54
C VAL A 58 -12.48 -6.58 -10.40
N GLU A 59 -13.52 -7.24 -9.92
CA GLU A 59 -14.22 -8.32 -10.61
C GLU A 59 -15.68 -7.94 -10.90
N GLU A 60 -16.27 -8.55 -11.93
CA GLU A 60 -17.69 -8.33 -12.26
C GLU A 60 -18.65 -9.07 -11.32
N ALA A 61 -18.24 -10.25 -10.81
CA ALA A 61 -19.13 -11.15 -10.09
C ALA A 61 -18.99 -11.10 -8.57
N ARG A 62 -17.87 -10.61 -8.06
CA ARG A 62 -17.58 -10.58 -6.63
C ARG A 62 -17.16 -9.18 -6.18
N ALA A 63 -17.56 -8.81 -4.97
CA ALA A 63 -17.04 -7.61 -4.32
C ALA A 63 -15.59 -7.82 -3.88
N ILE A 64 -14.72 -6.86 -4.13
CA ILE A 64 -13.34 -6.91 -3.64
C ILE A 64 -13.24 -6.42 -2.21
N VAL A 65 -12.53 -7.15 -1.36
CA VAL A 65 -12.44 -6.94 0.08
C VAL A 65 -10.98 -7.02 0.54
N LEU A 66 -10.60 -6.18 1.49
CA LEU A 66 -9.37 -6.29 2.27
C LEU A 66 -9.75 -6.85 3.64
N GLY A 67 -9.75 -8.18 3.77
CA GLY A 67 -10.28 -8.89 4.94
C GLY A 67 -9.43 -8.71 6.18
N GLU A 68 -8.12 -8.46 6.00
CA GLU A 68 -7.23 -8.10 7.10
C GLU A 68 -6.16 -7.12 6.64
N PHE A 69 -5.91 -6.09 7.44
CA PHE A 69 -4.80 -5.14 7.24
C PHE A 69 -4.42 -4.47 8.55
N GLY A 70 -3.28 -3.79 8.57
CA GLY A 70 -2.80 -3.03 9.72
C GLY A 70 -1.77 -3.80 10.53
N GLY A 71 -2.17 -4.47 11.59
CA GLY A 71 -1.25 -5.20 12.44
C GLY A 71 -0.24 -4.32 13.17
N LEU A 72 -0.61 -3.04 13.47
CA LEU A 72 0.26 -2.04 14.09
C LEU A 72 0.39 -2.30 15.59
N GLY A 73 1.55 -2.77 16.04
CA GLY A 73 1.80 -3.24 17.40
C GLY A 73 2.31 -2.14 18.34
N LEU A 74 1.76 -2.11 19.55
CA LEU A 74 2.27 -1.35 20.70
C LEU A 74 2.02 -2.15 21.97
N PRO A 75 3.02 -2.79 22.59
CA PRO A 75 2.88 -3.41 23.90
C PRO A 75 2.73 -2.34 24.98
N VAL A 76 1.66 -2.42 25.77
CA VAL A 76 1.43 -1.53 26.91
C VAL A 76 1.76 -2.28 28.19
N ARG A 77 2.81 -1.86 28.86
CA ARG A 77 3.30 -2.52 30.09
C ARG A 77 2.20 -2.65 31.15
N GLY A 78 2.03 -3.85 31.69
CA GLY A 78 1.01 -4.17 32.69
C GLY A 78 -0.39 -4.47 32.10
N HIS A 79 -0.55 -4.42 30.77
CA HIS A 79 -1.79 -4.65 30.05
C HIS A 79 -1.63 -5.65 28.90
N THR A 80 -0.55 -6.44 28.90
CA THR A 80 -0.25 -7.49 27.92
C THR A 80 -0.56 -8.87 28.52
N TRP A 81 -0.78 -9.86 27.65
CA TRP A 81 -0.92 -11.27 28.07
C TRP A 81 0.33 -11.79 28.80
N GLN A 82 1.51 -11.40 28.30
CA GLN A 82 2.82 -11.67 28.90
C GLN A 82 3.77 -10.51 28.65
N ASP A 83 4.83 -10.40 29.46
CA ASP A 83 5.75 -9.24 29.39
C ASP A 83 6.76 -9.30 28.25
N GLU A 84 7.01 -10.49 27.68
CA GLU A 84 8.05 -10.72 26.67
C GLU A 84 7.47 -11.39 25.42
N ARG A 85 8.25 -11.30 24.29
CA ARG A 85 7.94 -11.93 23.01
C ARG A 85 6.63 -11.44 22.35
N ASN A 86 6.20 -10.25 22.72
CA ASN A 86 5.07 -9.61 22.03
C ASN A 86 5.48 -9.22 20.63
N TRP A 87 4.53 -9.29 19.69
CA TRP A 87 4.77 -8.96 18.28
C TRP A 87 3.59 -8.21 17.64
N GLY A 88 3.90 -7.58 16.52
CA GLY A 88 2.98 -6.99 15.56
C GLY A 88 3.69 -6.88 14.23
N TYR A 89 2.99 -6.73 13.12
CA TYR A 89 3.60 -6.61 11.80
C TYR A 89 4.48 -5.35 11.67
N ARG A 90 4.12 -4.29 12.37
CA ARG A 90 4.93 -3.10 12.62
C ARG A 90 4.83 -2.74 14.09
N SER A 91 5.96 -2.36 14.71
CA SER A 91 6.00 -2.03 16.14
C SER A 91 6.25 -0.55 16.36
N TYR A 92 5.58 0.02 17.36
CA TYR A 92 5.67 1.41 17.76
C TYR A 92 5.97 1.50 19.25
N GLU A 93 6.59 2.61 19.66
CA GLU A 93 7.00 2.84 21.05
C GLU A 93 6.06 3.81 21.78
N THR A 94 5.29 4.60 21.02
CA THR A 94 4.40 5.61 21.58
C THR A 94 3.00 5.54 20.99
N ARG A 95 2.03 6.00 21.77
CA ARG A 95 0.62 6.11 21.35
C ARG A 95 0.45 7.07 20.18
N GLU A 96 1.22 8.13 20.16
CA GLU A 96 1.22 9.14 19.10
C GLU A 96 1.69 8.53 17.78
N ALA A 97 2.86 7.86 17.78
CA ALA A 97 3.40 7.22 16.58
C ALA A 97 2.46 6.12 16.04
N LEU A 98 1.87 5.31 16.93
CA LEU A 98 0.88 4.31 16.57
C LEU A 98 -0.36 4.95 15.95
N THR A 99 -0.86 6.04 16.54
CA THR A 99 -2.02 6.77 16.02
C THR A 99 -1.73 7.34 14.64
N ASP A 100 -0.59 8.00 14.46
CA ASP A 100 -0.21 8.61 13.18
C ASP A 100 -0.06 7.54 12.08
N ALA A 101 0.53 6.40 12.40
CA ALA A 101 0.61 5.28 11.47
C ALA A 101 -0.77 4.73 11.07
N TYR A 102 -1.69 4.59 12.03
CA TYR A 102 -3.07 4.21 11.73
C TYR A 102 -3.77 5.22 10.80
N LEU A 103 -3.62 6.52 11.06
CA LEU A 103 -4.21 7.57 10.22
C LEU A 103 -3.69 7.51 8.78
N VAL A 104 -2.40 7.19 8.58
CA VAL A 104 -1.83 6.98 7.25
C VAL A 104 -2.49 5.80 6.54
N LEU A 105 -2.66 4.65 7.23
CA LEU A 105 -3.33 3.49 6.64
C LEU A 105 -4.77 3.80 6.24
N ILE A 106 -5.54 4.45 7.12
CA ILE A 106 -6.94 4.83 6.86
C ILE A 106 -7.02 5.83 5.70
N GLY A 107 -6.09 6.79 5.64
CA GLY A 107 -6.00 7.73 4.50
C GLY A 107 -5.80 7.02 3.17
N ASN A 108 -4.96 5.99 3.15
CA ASN A 108 -4.69 5.19 1.95
C ASN A 108 -5.86 4.27 1.53
N LEU A 109 -6.86 4.02 2.38
CA LEU A 109 -8.09 3.34 1.97
C LEU A 109 -8.95 4.19 1.03
N ARG A 110 -8.93 5.52 1.16
CA ARG A 110 -9.76 6.41 0.32
C ARG A 110 -9.53 6.20 -1.19
N PRO A 111 -8.28 6.22 -1.70
CA PRO A 111 -8.00 5.90 -3.10
C PRO A 111 -8.49 4.50 -3.50
N LEU A 112 -8.29 3.49 -2.64
CA LEU A 112 -8.71 2.11 -2.92
C LEU A 112 -10.25 2.00 -3.01
N ILE A 113 -10.98 2.73 -2.15
CA ILE A 113 -12.45 2.85 -2.25
C ILE A 113 -12.84 3.49 -3.59
N GLY A 114 -12.13 4.54 -4.01
CA GLY A 114 -12.30 5.14 -5.33
C GLY A 114 -12.02 4.18 -6.49
N GLY A 115 -11.12 3.22 -6.28
CA GLY A 115 -10.78 2.14 -7.21
C GLY A 115 -11.72 0.92 -7.16
N GLY A 116 -12.70 0.88 -6.24
CA GLY A 116 -13.70 -0.20 -6.15
C GLY A 116 -13.63 -1.07 -4.90
N LEU A 117 -12.71 -0.83 -3.95
CA LEU A 117 -12.67 -1.56 -2.69
C LEU A 117 -13.99 -1.41 -1.92
N SER A 118 -14.65 -2.53 -1.62
CA SER A 118 -15.99 -2.56 -1.04
C SER A 118 -15.99 -2.66 0.49
N ALA A 119 -14.97 -3.26 1.09
CA ALA A 119 -14.82 -3.38 2.54
C ALA A 119 -13.36 -3.55 2.93
N ALA A 120 -13.03 -3.13 4.17
CA ALA A 120 -11.74 -3.36 4.79
C ALA A 120 -11.90 -3.66 6.28
N VAL A 121 -11.11 -4.59 6.81
CA VAL A 121 -11.15 -5.00 8.23
C VAL A 121 -9.77 -4.80 8.84
N TYR A 122 -9.69 -3.87 9.80
CA TYR A 122 -8.44 -3.62 10.53
C TYR A 122 -8.17 -4.74 11.55
N THR A 123 -6.98 -5.26 11.55
CA THR A 123 -6.47 -6.23 12.51
C THR A 123 -5.69 -5.51 13.60
N GLN A 124 -6.23 -5.38 14.87
CA GLN A 124 -7.50 -5.96 15.26
C GLN A 124 -8.18 -5.13 16.37
N THR A 125 -9.30 -5.57 16.90
CA THR A 125 -10.04 -4.81 17.93
C THR A 125 -9.31 -4.79 19.27
N THR A 126 -8.81 -5.95 19.74
CA THR A 126 -8.06 -6.10 21.00
C THR A 126 -6.81 -6.91 20.77
N ASP A 127 -5.77 -6.69 21.58
CA ASP A 127 -4.64 -7.60 21.61
C ASP A 127 -5.11 -9.03 21.91
N VAL A 128 -4.47 -10.02 21.29
CA VAL A 128 -4.76 -11.44 21.47
C VAL A 128 -3.47 -12.17 21.82
N GLU A 129 -3.38 -12.69 23.05
CA GLU A 129 -2.16 -13.34 23.57
C GLU A 129 -0.93 -12.44 23.39
N ILE A 130 0.07 -12.89 22.63
CA ILE A 130 1.32 -12.15 22.37
C ILE A 130 1.23 -11.19 21.17
N GLU A 131 0.13 -11.22 20.45
CA GLU A 131 -0.11 -10.32 19.32
C GLU A 131 -0.68 -8.99 19.82
N VAL A 132 0.17 -7.94 19.80
CA VAL A 132 -0.12 -6.63 20.42
C VAL A 132 -0.48 -5.55 19.40
N ASN A 133 -1.33 -5.83 18.47
CA ASN A 133 -1.78 -4.94 17.38
C ASN A 133 -3.26 -4.53 17.49
N GLY A 134 -3.89 -4.77 18.63
CA GLY A 134 -5.24 -4.32 18.90
C GLY A 134 -5.38 -2.80 19.02
N LEU A 135 -6.59 -2.29 18.77
CA LEU A 135 -6.97 -0.92 19.15
C LEU A 135 -7.05 -0.76 20.68
N LEU A 136 -7.34 -1.87 21.37
CA LEU A 136 -7.43 -1.99 22.82
C LEU A 136 -6.35 -2.96 23.32
N THR A 137 -5.94 -2.78 24.57
CA THR A 137 -5.07 -3.73 25.27
C THR A 137 -5.76 -5.09 25.47
N TYR A 138 -4.97 -6.14 25.80
CA TYR A 138 -5.45 -7.50 26.02
C TYR A 138 -6.59 -7.58 27.06
N ASP A 139 -6.43 -6.86 28.17
CA ASP A 139 -7.43 -6.77 29.25
C ASP A 139 -8.57 -5.77 28.94
N ARG A 140 -8.53 -5.08 27.78
CA ARG A 140 -9.47 -4.06 27.33
C ARG A 140 -9.54 -2.82 28.24
N ALA A 141 -8.57 -2.65 29.13
CA ALA A 141 -8.54 -1.53 30.07
C ALA A 141 -8.14 -0.20 29.40
N MET A 142 -7.38 -0.26 28.29
CA MET A 142 -6.87 0.95 27.64
C MET A 142 -7.13 0.93 26.13
N ILE A 143 -7.48 2.11 25.60
CA ILE A 143 -7.45 2.41 24.16
C ILE A 143 -6.03 2.85 23.81
N LYS A 144 -5.37 2.15 22.87
CA LYS A 144 -3.96 2.35 22.52
C LYS A 144 -3.71 3.51 21.56
N MET A 145 -4.75 4.04 20.94
CA MET A 145 -4.69 5.17 19.99
C MET A 145 -5.51 6.36 20.49
N ASP A 146 -5.34 7.51 19.85
CA ASP A 146 -6.24 8.66 20.06
C ASP A 146 -7.60 8.36 19.42
N ALA A 147 -8.58 8.04 20.25
CA ALA A 147 -9.92 7.64 19.82
C ALA A 147 -10.64 8.72 18.99
N ALA A 148 -10.41 10.01 19.29
CA ALA A 148 -11.04 11.10 18.54
C ALA A 148 -10.48 11.22 17.13
N LYS A 149 -9.16 11.11 16.98
CA LYS A 149 -8.48 11.11 15.68
C LYS A 149 -8.87 9.88 14.85
N VAL A 150 -8.86 8.70 15.48
CA VAL A 150 -9.26 7.43 14.83
C VAL A 150 -10.70 7.52 14.32
N ARG A 151 -11.63 7.99 15.17
CA ARG A 151 -13.03 8.18 14.80
C ARG A 151 -13.17 9.13 13.61
N ALA A 152 -12.55 10.30 13.67
CA ALA A 152 -12.62 11.29 12.60
C ALA A 152 -12.06 10.79 11.27
N ALA A 153 -11.00 9.96 11.31
CA ALA A 153 -10.46 9.33 10.11
C ALA A 153 -11.42 8.26 9.53
N ASN A 154 -11.98 7.41 10.39
CA ASN A 154 -12.90 6.36 9.97
C ASN A 154 -14.21 6.94 9.39
N GLU A 155 -14.73 8.02 9.94
CA GLU A 155 -15.92 8.71 9.42
C GLU A 155 -15.71 9.20 7.98
N LYS A 156 -14.49 9.58 7.59
CA LYS A 156 -14.18 9.98 6.21
C LYS A 156 -14.31 8.83 5.20
N LEU A 157 -14.19 7.57 5.63
CA LEU A 157 -14.35 6.42 4.72
C LEU A 157 -15.75 6.31 4.13
N TYR A 158 -16.75 6.88 4.79
CA TYR A 158 -18.16 6.90 4.36
C TYR A 158 -18.52 8.09 3.45
N LEU A 159 -17.59 8.99 3.22
CA LEU A 159 -17.79 10.06 2.23
C LEU A 159 -17.82 9.47 0.82
N PRO A 160 -18.45 10.14 -0.16
CA PRO A 160 -18.41 9.70 -1.55
C PRO A 160 -16.97 9.37 -1.99
N PRO A 161 -16.76 8.32 -2.80
CA PRO A 161 -15.41 7.95 -3.25
C PRO A 161 -14.72 9.13 -3.94
N PRO A 162 -13.42 9.36 -3.69
CA PRO A 162 -12.68 10.44 -4.35
C PRO A 162 -12.57 10.18 -5.86
N ILE A 163 -12.36 11.23 -6.64
CA ILE A 163 -12.01 11.13 -8.04
C ILE A 163 -10.50 10.99 -8.14
N ILE A 164 -10.04 9.86 -8.68
CA ILE A 164 -8.62 9.60 -8.95
C ILE A 164 -8.35 9.78 -10.43
N ARG A 165 -7.35 10.57 -10.77
CA ARG A 165 -6.89 10.76 -12.15
C ARG A 165 -5.41 10.47 -12.24
N THR A 166 -5.03 9.56 -13.13
CA THR A 166 -3.63 9.32 -13.45
C THR A 166 -3.04 10.56 -14.12
N VAL A 167 -1.93 11.04 -13.55
CA VAL A 167 -1.16 12.18 -14.07
C VAL A 167 0.13 11.69 -14.73
N VAL A 168 0.85 10.82 -14.03
CA VAL A 168 2.02 10.10 -14.56
C VAL A 168 1.77 8.61 -14.29
N PRO A 169 1.55 7.78 -15.32
CA PRO A 169 1.19 6.38 -15.11
C PRO A 169 2.34 5.62 -14.44
N THR A 170 1.98 4.71 -13.54
CA THR A 170 2.83 3.63 -13.07
C THR A 170 2.98 2.57 -14.16
N SER A 171 3.79 1.55 -13.91
CA SER A 171 3.93 0.42 -14.82
C SER A 171 3.04 -0.77 -14.42
N GLN A 172 2.04 -0.56 -13.58
CA GLN A 172 1.13 -1.62 -13.16
C GLN A 172 0.39 -2.23 -14.36
N ASP A 173 -0.27 -1.40 -15.16
CA ASP A 173 -1.06 -1.86 -16.33
C ASP A 173 -0.19 -1.95 -17.57
N GLU A 174 0.55 -0.91 -17.89
CA GLU A 174 1.40 -0.83 -19.08
C GLU A 174 2.82 -0.35 -18.69
N GLY A 175 3.84 -1.07 -19.16
CA GLY A 175 5.24 -0.80 -18.84
C GLY A 175 5.72 0.56 -19.34
N GLN A 176 6.01 1.47 -18.44
CA GLN A 176 6.53 2.81 -18.71
C GLN A 176 8.04 2.78 -18.91
N VAL A 177 8.54 3.55 -19.85
CA VAL A 177 9.98 3.58 -20.16
C VAL A 177 10.74 4.42 -19.15
N TRP A 178 11.82 3.86 -18.62
CA TRP A 178 12.76 4.50 -17.72
C TRP A 178 14.19 4.34 -18.22
N ARG A 179 15.05 5.31 -17.88
CA ARG A 179 16.50 5.10 -17.86
C ARG A 179 16.91 4.66 -16.46
N TYR A 180 17.82 3.68 -16.37
CA TYR A 180 18.24 3.14 -15.08
C TYR A 180 19.70 2.73 -15.08
N THR A 181 20.27 2.69 -13.88
CA THR A 181 21.59 2.11 -13.61
C THR A 181 21.56 1.40 -12.26
N THR A 182 22.37 0.37 -12.10
CA THR A 182 22.62 -0.33 -10.84
C THR A 182 24.01 0.00 -10.27
N SER A 183 24.78 0.83 -10.97
CA SER A 183 26.04 1.40 -10.47
C SER A 183 25.76 2.79 -9.94
N GLU A 184 26.37 3.12 -8.79
CA GLU A 184 26.22 4.44 -8.17
C GLU A 184 26.60 5.56 -9.15
N PRO A 185 25.66 6.45 -9.48
CA PRO A 185 25.93 7.54 -10.41
C PRO A 185 26.70 8.69 -9.74
N ALA A 186 27.24 9.59 -10.53
CA ALA A 186 27.87 10.80 -10.03
C ALA A 186 26.89 11.70 -9.27
N ASP A 187 27.41 12.53 -8.37
CA ASP A 187 26.63 13.51 -7.62
C ASP A 187 25.76 14.38 -8.54
N GLY A 188 24.59 14.73 -8.09
CA GLY A 188 23.62 15.51 -8.87
C GLY A 188 22.80 14.70 -9.88
N TRP A 189 22.90 13.38 -9.88
CA TRP A 189 22.15 12.49 -10.79
C TRP A 189 20.63 12.73 -10.80
N GLN A 190 20.07 13.25 -9.73
CA GLN A 190 18.63 13.58 -9.62
C GLN A 190 18.25 14.90 -10.31
N ALA A 191 19.24 15.74 -10.68
CA ALA A 191 19.01 17.04 -11.31
C ALA A 191 18.50 16.89 -12.74
N ASP A 192 17.78 17.92 -13.23
CA ASP A 192 17.15 17.89 -14.55
C ASP A 192 18.20 17.79 -15.68
N GLU A 193 19.30 18.54 -15.56
CA GLU A 193 20.36 18.65 -16.55
C GLU A 193 21.37 17.49 -16.54
N PHE A 194 21.23 16.52 -15.64
CA PHE A 194 22.15 15.38 -15.56
C PHE A 194 22.10 14.54 -16.85
N ASP A 195 23.25 14.21 -17.40
CA ASP A 195 23.36 13.36 -18.59
C ASP A 195 23.22 11.88 -18.22
N ASP A 196 22.06 11.32 -18.48
CA ASP A 196 21.72 9.91 -18.29
C ASP A 196 21.76 9.09 -19.59
N THR A 197 22.36 9.62 -20.67
CA THR A 197 22.40 8.94 -21.99
C THR A 197 23.11 7.59 -21.95
N GLY A 198 24.10 7.43 -21.06
CA GLY A 198 24.82 6.18 -20.83
C GLY A 198 24.07 5.14 -19.99
N TRP A 199 22.89 5.48 -19.44
CA TRP A 199 22.11 4.53 -18.63
C TRP A 199 21.35 3.54 -19.50
N GLN A 200 21.04 2.38 -18.92
CA GLN A 200 20.20 1.37 -19.56
C GLN A 200 18.76 1.88 -19.73
N ILE A 201 18.04 1.29 -20.66
CA ILE A 201 16.60 1.54 -20.85
C ILE A 201 15.83 0.29 -20.45
N GLY A 202 14.81 0.45 -19.61
CA GLY A 202 13.94 -0.63 -19.17
C GLY A 202 12.50 -0.17 -18.98
N LYS A 203 11.59 -1.15 -18.89
CA LYS A 203 10.21 -0.89 -18.52
C LYS A 203 10.08 -0.90 -17.00
N GLY A 204 9.41 0.09 -16.43
CA GLY A 204 9.11 0.18 -14.99
C GLY A 204 8.42 -1.08 -14.47
N GLY A 205 8.41 -1.21 -13.14
CA GLY A 205 8.21 -2.48 -12.47
C GLY A 205 9.56 -3.20 -12.39
N PHE A 206 10.54 -2.54 -11.74
CA PHE A 206 11.87 -3.11 -11.52
C PHE A 206 11.87 -3.95 -10.26
N GLY A 207 12.37 -5.19 -10.32
CA GLY A 207 12.41 -6.06 -9.14
C GLY A 207 12.63 -7.54 -9.45
N THR A 208 12.21 -8.39 -8.50
CA THR A 208 12.27 -9.86 -8.61
C THR A 208 10.88 -10.47 -8.68
N GLU A 209 10.73 -11.53 -9.48
CA GLU A 209 9.42 -12.13 -9.81
C GLU A 209 8.62 -12.68 -8.63
N ASN A 210 9.27 -12.95 -7.50
CA ASN A 210 8.61 -13.52 -6.32
C ASN A 210 8.15 -12.46 -5.29
N THR A 211 8.28 -11.18 -5.59
CA THR A 211 7.82 -10.11 -4.70
C THR A 211 6.29 -10.02 -4.76
N PRO A 212 5.57 -10.17 -3.65
CA PRO A 212 4.11 -10.19 -3.65
C PRO A 212 3.48 -8.89 -4.15
N GLY A 213 2.37 -9.00 -4.90
CA GLY A 213 1.59 -7.85 -5.37
C GLY A 213 2.24 -7.04 -6.50
N THR A 214 3.33 -7.53 -7.11
CA THR A 214 4.13 -6.80 -8.08
C THR A 214 3.90 -7.26 -9.52
N VAL A 215 4.14 -6.36 -10.47
CA VAL A 215 4.21 -6.66 -11.90
C VAL A 215 5.63 -6.36 -12.38
N VAL A 216 6.53 -7.33 -12.26
CA VAL A 216 7.92 -7.19 -12.67
C VAL A 216 8.03 -7.21 -14.20
N ARG A 217 8.64 -6.17 -14.78
CA ARG A 217 8.87 -6.02 -16.23
C ARG A 217 10.34 -5.90 -16.57
N THR A 218 11.15 -5.42 -15.64
CA THR A 218 12.61 -5.38 -15.76
C THR A 218 13.21 -5.99 -14.50
N LYS A 219 14.00 -7.03 -14.68
CA LYS A 219 14.68 -7.68 -13.56
C LYS A 219 15.71 -6.72 -12.94
N TRP A 220 15.64 -6.58 -11.62
CA TRP A 220 16.62 -5.90 -10.79
C TRP A 220 16.87 -6.76 -9.53
N ASP A 221 18.11 -7.20 -9.34
CA ASP A 221 18.54 -8.08 -8.24
C ASP A 221 19.87 -7.64 -7.58
N SER A 222 20.27 -6.39 -7.78
CA SER A 222 21.37 -5.75 -7.05
C SER A 222 20.85 -4.98 -5.83
N SER A 223 21.76 -4.54 -4.93
CA SER A 223 21.39 -3.78 -3.73
C SER A 223 20.73 -2.43 -4.04
N ASP A 224 21.12 -1.79 -5.14
CA ASP A 224 20.67 -0.44 -5.46
C ASP A 224 20.24 -0.30 -6.90
N ILE A 225 19.28 0.58 -7.15
CA ILE A 225 18.89 1.02 -8.48
C ILE A 225 18.58 2.52 -8.48
N TRP A 226 19.04 3.20 -9.52
CA TRP A 226 18.73 4.60 -9.81
C TRP A 226 17.94 4.66 -11.10
N LEU A 227 16.83 5.37 -11.06
CA LEU A 227 15.84 5.45 -12.14
C LEU A 227 15.60 6.91 -12.52
N ARG A 228 15.44 7.20 -13.79
CA ARG A 228 15.06 8.52 -14.29
C ARG A 228 14.08 8.43 -15.45
N ARG A 229 13.06 9.28 -15.44
CA ARG A 229 12.15 9.46 -16.58
C ARG A 229 11.64 10.90 -16.65
N SER A 230 11.34 11.36 -17.85
CA SER A 230 10.64 12.61 -18.06
C SER A 230 9.13 12.39 -18.09
N PHE A 231 8.39 13.41 -17.66
CA PHE A 231 6.93 13.47 -17.84
C PHE A 231 6.51 14.91 -18.12
N ASP A 232 5.39 15.07 -18.81
CA ASP A 232 4.82 16.37 -19.16
C ASP A 232 3.45 16.54 -18.50
N LEU A 233 3.21 17.70 -17.90
CA LEU A 233 1.95 18.06 -17.26
C LEU A 233 0.96 18.78 -18.21
N GLY A 234 1.35 19.01 -19.47
CA GLY A 234 0.48 19.59 -20.47
C GLY A 234 0.06 21.06 -20.21
N GLY A 235 0.90 21.81 -19.50
CA GLY A 235 0.68 23.24 -19.22
C GLY A 235 -0.03 23.54 -17.90
N ASN A 236 -0.51 22.53 -17.18
CA ASN A 236 -1.22 22.74 -15.92
C ASN A 236 -0.73 21.79 -14.81
N ILE A 237 -0.48 22.33 -13.62
CA ILE A 237 -0.17 21.54 -12.41
C ILE A 237 -1.49 21.20 -11.73
N PRO A 238 -1.92 19.91 -11.74
CA PRO A 238 -3.17 19.52 -11.08
C PRO A 238 -3.14 19.82 -9.58
N PRO A 239 -4.29 20.15 -8.97
CA PRO A 239 -4.40 20.20 -7.52
C PRO A 239 -4.28 18.80 -6.92
N GLU A 240 -4.02 18.73 -5.61
CA GLU A 240 -4.05 17.48 -4.84
C GLU A 240 -3.25 16.32 -5.47
N LEU A 241 -2.00 16.61 -5.88
CA LEU A 241 -1.10 15.60 -6.41
C LEU A 241 -0.56 14.69 -5.32
N HIS A 242 -0.52 13.41 -5.64
CA HIS A 242 0.05 12.36 -4.81
C HIS A 242 1.07 11.56 -5.62
N LEU A 243 2.15 11.18 -4.95
CA LEU A 243 3.03 10.13 -5.45
C LEU A 243 2.29 8.79 -5.34
N SER A 244 2.23 8.03 -6.42
CA SER A 244 1.77 6.65 -6.42
C SER A 244 2.98 5.75 -6.49
N ILE A 245 3.28 5.04 -5.40
CA ILE A 245 4.51 4.27 -5.27
C ILE A 245 4.24 2.87 -4.70
N HIS A 246 4.87 1.87 -5.30
CA HIS A 246 5.03 0.54 -4.72
C HIS A 246 6.53 0.28 -4.61
N HIS A 247 7.02 0.07 -3.41
CA HIS A 247 8.44 -0.11 -3.12
C HIS A 247 8.68 -1.27 -2.15
N ASP A 248 9.79 -1.93 -2.36
CA ASP A 248 10.34 -2.98 -1.52
C ASP A 248 11.85 -3.00 -1.81
N GLU A 249 12.71 -2.35 -1.04
CA GLU A 249 12.63 -1.75 0.28
C GLU A 249 12.62 -0.20 0.26
N ASP A 250 13.70 0.42 0.84
CA ASP A 250 13.83 1.87 1.04
C ASP A 250 13.88 2.65 -0.29
N ALA A 251 13.10 3.71 -0.42
CA ALA A 251 13.15 4.51 -1.63
C ALA A 251 13.17 6.03 -1.37
N LYS A 252 13.95 6.74 -2.19
CA LYS A 252 13.98 8.20 -2.26
C LYS A 252 13.51 8.66 -3.62
N VAL A 253 12.56 9.59 -3.65
CA VAL A 253 11.98 10.12 -4.88
C VAL A 253 12.23 11.61 -4.99
N TYR A 254 12.58 12.04 -6.20
CA TYR A 254 12.90 13.44 -6.53
C TYR A 254 12.07 13.89 -7.73
N ILE A 255 11.65 15.14 -7.71
CA ILE A 255 11.08 15.85 -8.86
C ILE A 255 11.96 17.06 -9.15
N ASN A 256 12.50 17.15 -10.39
CA ASN A 256 13.40 18.21 -10.82
C ASN A 256 14.56 18.48 -9.82
N GLY A 257 15.14 17.41 -9.28
CA GLY A 257 16.23 17.47 -8.29
C GLY A 257 15.78 17.71 -6.85
N THR A 258 14.52 18.07 -6.61
CA THR A 258 13.98 18.32 -5.27
C THR A 258 13.49 17.01 -4.65
N PRO A 259 13.93 16.63 -3.43
CA PRO A 259 13.41 15.45 -2.76
C PRO A 259 11.95 15.64 -2.36
N VAL A 260 11.09 14.68 -2.73
CA VAL A 260 9.64 14.73 -2.53
C VAL A 260 9.12 13.59 -1.64
N ALA A 261 9.87 12.49 -1.55
CA ALA A 261 9.60 11.40 -0.62
C ALA A 261 10.89 10.69 -0.20
N ASP A 262 10.93 10.23 1.05
CA ASP A 262 11.94 9.32 1.62
C ASP A 262 11.15 8.27 2.43
N VAL A 263 10.96 7.10 1.85
CA VAL A 263 10.15 6.02 2.40
C VAL A 263 11.02 4.86 2.82
N LYS A 264 10.62 4.18 3.88
CA LYS A 264 11.38 3.10 4.51
C LYS A 264 10.59 1.80 4.51
N GLY A 265 11.33 0.68 4.43
CA GLY A 265 10.77 -0.65 4.38
C GLY A 265 9.98 -0.89 3.10
N TYR A 266 8.92 -1.66 3.18
CA TYR A 266 8.18 -2.12 2.00
C TYR A 266 6.70 -1.75 2.05
N THR A 267 6.06 -1.80 0.90
CA THR A 267 4.60 -1.79 0.72
C THR A 267 4.17 -3.08 0.03
N THR A 268 2.93 -3.48 0.21
CA THR A 268 2.34 -4.68 -0.42
C THR A 268 1.49 -4.36 -1.65
N GLY A 269 1.53 -3.10 -2.07
CA GLY A 269 0.84 -2.55 -3.22
C GLY A 269 1.14 -1.06 -3.36
N TYR A 270 0.48 -0.40 -4.31
CA TYR A 270 0.66 1.05 -4.50
C TYR A 270 0.02 1.83 -3.34
N VAL A 271 0.82 2.66 -2.70
CA VAL A 271 0.38 3.64 -1.71
C VAL A 271 0.41 5.05 -2.29
N GLN A 272 -0.48 5.91 -1.77
CA GLN A 272 -0.62 7.29 -2.24
C GLN A 272 -0.04 8.24 -1.18
N ILE A 273 1.04 8.95 -1.53
CA ILE A 273 1.71 9.89 -0.63
C ILE A 273 1.42 11.32 -1.12
N PRO A 274 0.73 12.16 -0.31
CA PRO A 274 0.46 13.54 -0.70
C PRO A 274 1.76 14.31 -0.99
N LEU A 275 1.80 15.01 -2.12
CA LEU A 275 2.92 15.90 -2.44
C LEU A 275 2.76 17.22 -1.67
N GLY A 276 3.67 17.45 -0.73
CA GLY A 276 3.72 18.69 0.05
C GLY A 276 4.11 19.92 -0.79
N GLU A 277 4.06 21.09 -0.15
CA GLU A 277 4.33 22.39 -0.80
C GLU A 277 5.68 22.44 -1.53
N LYS A 278 6.74 21.85 -0.94
CA LYS A 278 8.07 21.76 -1.56
C LYS A 278 8.04 21.02 -2.89
N ALA A 279 7.35 19.89 -2.94
CA ALA A 279 7.21 19.08 -4.14
C ALA A 279 6.41 19.83 -5.21
N ARG A 280 5.34 20.50 -4.80
CA ARG A 280 4.51 21.32 -5.70
C ARG A 280 5.28 22.51 -6.28
N ALA A 281 6.10 23.17 -5.46
CA ALA A 281 6.94 24.29 -5.89
C ALA A 281 8.04 23.86 -6.89
N ALA A 282 8.47 22.60 -6.84
CA ALA A 282 9.46 22.04 -7.76
C ALA A 282 8.88 21.68 -9.13
N LEU A 283 7.57 21.54 -9.25
CA LEU A 283 6.91 21.17 -10.52
C LEU A 283 6.91 22.32 -11.51
N LYS A 284 7.16 21.98 -12.77
CA LYS A 284 7.02 22.86 -13.93
C LYS A 284 5.71 22.53 -14.67
N PRO A 285 5.02 23.50 -15.28
CA PRO A 285 3.78 23.22 -15.99
C PRO A 285 3.91 22.22 -17.15
N ASN A 286 5.07 22.13 -17.75
CA ASN A 286 5.35 21.24 -18.89
C ASN A 286 6.28 20.11 -18.47
N LEU A 287 7.47 20.03 -19.07
CA LEU A 287 8.42 18.94 -18.88
C LEU A 287 9.04 18.95 -17.49
N ASN A 288 8.99 17.79 -16.85
CA ASN A 288 9.55 17.51 -15.53
C ASN A 288 10.40 16.25 -15.57
N ARG A 289 11.27 16.12 -14.57
CA ARG A 289 12.10 14.94 -14.33
C ARG A 289 11.69 14.25 -13.04
N LEU A 290 11.33 12.99 -13.13
CA LEU A 290 11.15 12.09 -11.99
C LEU A 290 12.42 11.25 -11.85
N ALA A 291 13.01 11.25 -10.66
CA ALA A 291 14.19 10.46 -10.35
C ALA A 291 13.96 9.67 -9.06
N VAL A 292 14.41 8.42 -9.02
CA VAL A 292 14.18 7.48 -7.90
C VAL A 292 15.46 6.74 -7.60
N HIS A 293 15.80 6.62 -6.33
CA HIS A 293 16.78 5.67 -5.82
C HIS A 293 16.05 4.68 -4.93
N CYS A 294 16.24 3.39 -5.17
CA CYS A 294 15.72 2.33 -4.31
C CYS A 294 16.89 1.46 -3.82
N HIS A 295 16.90 1.19 -2.51
CA HIS A 295 17.92 0.41 -1.81
C HIS A 295 17.29 -0.83 -1.19
N GLN A 296 17.76 -2.01 -1.62
CA GLN A 296 17.34 -3.32 -1.13
C GLN A 296 18.08 -3.68 0.15
N THR A 297 17.35 -4.09 1.18
CA THR A 297 17.90 -4.55 2.46
C THR A 297 17.69 -6.04 2.71
N GLY A 298 16.63 -6.63 2.18
CA GLY A 298 16.34 -8.08 2.28
C GLY A 298 14.90 -8.41 1.88
N GLY A 299 14.63 -9.69 1.62
CA GLY A 299 13.28 -10.16 1.26
C GLY A 299 12.93 -9.95 -0.20
N GLY A 300 11.72 -9.45 -0.46
CA GLY A 300 11.26 -9.06 -1.79
C GLY A 300 12.05 -7.88 -2.33
N GLN A 301 11.84 -7.53 -3.62
CA GLN A 301 12.55 -6.41 -4.24
C GLN A 301 11.70 -5.83 -5.36
N TYR A 302 11.30 -4.56 -5.19
CA TYR A 302 10.47 -3.90 -6.19
C TYR A 302 10.50 -2.38 -6.10
N ILE A 303 10.41 -1.72 -7.24
CA ILE A 303 10.15 -0.28 -7.32
C ILE A 303 9.37 0.06 -8.58
N ASP A 304 8.28 0.76 -8.41
CA ASP A 304 7.56 1.47 -9.48
C ASP A 304 6.89 2.72 -8.94
N VAL A 305 6.88 3.79 -9.75
CA VAL A 305 6.47 5.12 -9.32
C VAL A 305 5.70 5.84 -10.41
N GLY A 306 4.62 6.51 -10.00
CA GLY A 306 3.83 7.42 -10.83
C GLY A 306 3.27 8.59 -10.01
N LEU A 307 2.38 9.37 -10.61
CA LEU A 307 1.65 10.45 -9.96
C LEU A 307 0.15 10.35 -10.25
N VAL A 308 -0.65 10.62 -9.25
CA VAL A 308 -2.11 10.73 -9.38
C VAL A 308 -2.59 12.04 -8.77
N SER A 309 -3.71 12.55 -9.27
CA SER A 309 -4.48 13.60 -8.60
C SER A 309 -5.67 12.95 -7.92
N ILE A 310 -5.86 13.21 -6.62
CA ILE A 310 -6.96 12.69 -5.82
C ILE A 310 -7.78 13.87 -5.35
N THR A 311 -9.02 13.97 -5.82
CA THR A 311 -9.92 15.07 -5.48
C THR A 311 -11.15 14.51 -4.77
N GLU A 312 -11.41 15.01 -3.55
CA GLU A 312 -12.64 14.66 -2.83
C GLU A 312 -13.86 15.19 -3.57
N ARG A 313 -14.95 14.41 -3.56
CA ARG A 313 -16.24 14.87 -4.06
C ARG A 313 -16.88 15.74 -2.98
N THR A 314 -17.23 16.94 -3.36
CA THR A 314 -18.02 17.86 -2.52
C THR A 314 -19.50 17.47 -2.48
#